data_1df18200b0eedbfeb7fbe62a27f2d87c
#
_entry.id   1df18200b0eedbfeb7fbe62a27f2d87c
#
_cell.length_a   1.000
_cell.length_b   1.000
_cell.length_c   1.000
_cell.angle_alpha   90.00
_cell.angle_beta   90.00
_cell.angle_gamma   90.00
#
_symmetry.space_group_name_H-M   'P 1'
#
loop_
_entity.id
_entity.type
_entity.pdbx_description
1 polymer ?
#
loop_
_entity_poly.entity_id
_entity_poly.type
_entity_poly.pdbx_seq_one_letter_code
_entity_poly.pdbx_strand_id
1 'polypeptide(L)' 'MPYRAVNSRGATYFLHEKRVTLTNGREQTQFYFAPSERRGESSNHFPPGHTIREDPRNGRLTVKRLPAED' A
#
# COMPACT_ATOMS: atom_id res chain seq x y z
N MET A 1 -9.40 12.60 -2.79
CA MET A 1 -9.11 11.54 -3.77
C MET A 1 -8.05 10.60 -3.23
N PRO A 2 -8.18 9.30 -3.40
CA PRO A 2 -7.16 8.39 -2.91
C PRO A 2 -5.88 8.50 -3.75
N TYR A 3 -4.78 8.19 -3.12
CA TYR A 3 -3.51 8.07 -3.82
C TYR A 3 -3.58 6.89 -4.79
N ARG A 4 -3.12 7.09 -6.00
CA ARG A 4 -3.15 6.03 -7.01
C ARG A 4 -1.80 5.91 -7.70
N ALA A 5 -1.50 4.72 -8.15
CA ALA A 5 -0.29 4.44 -8.89
C ALA A 5 -0.60 3.53 -10.07
N VAL A 6 0.16 3.68 -11.13
CA VAL A 6 -0.01 2.88 -12.34
C VAL A 6 1.20 1.97 -12.48
N ASN A 7 0.97 0.68 -12.74
CA ASN A 7 2.06 -0.26 -12.93
C ASN A 7 2.60 -0.20 -14.36
N SER A 8 3.61 -1.01 -14.65
CA SER A 8 4.23 -1.04 -15.98
C SER A 8 3.31 -1.54 -17.09
N ARG A 9 2.20 -2.19 -16.71
CA ARG A 9 1.22 -2.72 -17.65
C ARG A 9 0.05 -1.77 -17.87
N GLY A 10 0.10 -0.57 -17.28
CA GLY A 10 -0.96 0.43 -17.43
C GLY A 10 -2.16 0.24 -16.50
N ALA A 11 -2.09 -0.69 -15.57
CA ALA A 11 -3.17 -0.91 -14.60
C ALA A 11 -3.06 0.08 -13.44
N THR A 12 -4.20 0.66 -13.03
CA THR A 12 -4.25 1.62 -11.93
C THR A 12 -4.60 0.91 -10.64
N TYR A 13 -3.86 1.25 -9.58
CA TYR A 13 -4.10 0.75 -8.24
C TYR A 13 -4.31 1.91 -7.29
N PHE A 14 -5.15 1.71 -6.28
CA PHE A 14 -5.46 2.73 -5.27
C PHE A 14 -4.84 2.32 -3.94
N LEU A 15 -4.27 3.30 -3.24
CA LEU A 15 -3.65 3.06 -1.94
C LEU A 15 -4.71 2.96 -0.85
N HIS A 16 -4.54 1.99 0.02
CA HIS A 16 -5.43 1.77 1.15
C HIS A 16 -4.62 1.64 2.42
N GLU A 17 -5.23 1.97 3.55
CA GLU A 17 -4.65 1.69 4.86
C GLU A 17 -5.64 0.92 5.71
N LYS A 18 -5.12 0.00 6.50
CA LYS A 18 -5.92 -0.85 7.35
C LYS A 18 -5.24 -0.99 8.70
N ARG A 19 -6.00 -0.84 9.78
CA ARG A 19 -5.51 -1.10 11.12
C ARG A 19 -5.75 -2.54 11.49
N VAL A 20 -4.71 -3.20 11.96
CA VAL A 20 -4.80 -4.58 12.42
C VAL A 20 -4.29 -4.66 13.86
N THR A 21 -4.92 -5.52 14.65
CA THR A 21 -4.46 -5.79 16.01
C THR A 21 -3.63 -7.05 16.00
N LEU A 22 -2.38 -6.93 16.46
CA LEU A 22 -1.48 -8.08 16.54
C LEU A 22 -1.82 -8.94 17.74
N THR A 23 -1.29 -10.16 17.75
CA THR A 23 -1.51 -11.11 18.84
C THR A 23 -1.01 -10.61 20.19
N ASN A 24 -0.05 -9.69 20.19
CA ASN A 24 0.46 -9.08 21.41
C ASN A 24 -0.35 -7.87 21.90
N GLY A 25 -1.51 -7.59 21.26
CA GLY A 25 -2.37 -6.48 21.60
C GLY A 25 -1.99 -5.14 20.99
N ARG A 26 -0.91 -5.08 20.22
CA ARG A 26 -0.49 -3.84 19.57
C ARG A 26 -1.27 -3.63 18.28
N GLU A 27 -1.59 -2.36 18.00
CA GLU A 27 -2.19 -1.98 16.73
C GLU A 27 -1.10 -1.63 15.74
N GLN A 28 -1.28 -2.07 14.49
CA GLN A 28 -0.37 -1.78 13.40
C GLN A 28 -1.18 -1.30 12.20
N THR A 29 -0.69 -0.25 11.53
CA THR A 29 -1.29 0.23 10.29
C THR A 29 -0.58 -0.44 9.12
N GLN A 30 -1.36 -1.07 8.24
CA GLN A 30 -0.84 -1.68 7.03
C GLN A 30 -1.35 -0.92 5.82
N PHE A 31 -0.48 -0.75 4.83
CA PHE A 31 -0.83 -0.11 3.57
C PHE A 31 -0.82 -1.15 2.46
N TYR A 32 -1.76 -1.02 1.53
CA TYR A 32 -1.82 -1.94 0.41
C TYR A 32 -2.45 -1.26 -0.81
N PHE A 33 -2.16 -1.81 -1.98
CA PHE A 33 -2.76 -1.36 -3.23
C PHE A 33 -3.80 -2.36 -3.70
N ALA A 34 -4.91 -1.83 -4.22
CA ALA A 34 -5.96 -2.66 -4.80
C ALA A 34 -6.46 -1.99 -6.08
N PRO A 35 -6.94 -2.78 -7.06
CA PRO A 35 -7.40 -2.22 -8.34
C PRO A 35 -8.70 -1.44 -8.23
N SER A 36 -9.39 -1.55 -7.11
CA SER A 36 -10.62 -0.80 -6.87
C SER A 36 -10.55 -0.10 -5.53
N GLU A 37 -11.19 1.07 -5.44
CA GLU A 37 -11.24 1.83 -4.19
C GLU A 37 -12.21 1.19 -3.21
N ARG A 38 -11.75 0.97 -1.98
CA ARG A 38 -12.59 0.50 -0.88
C ARG A 38 -12.88 1.67 0.05
N ARG A 39 -14.16 2.00 0.20
CA ARG A 39 -14.57 3.08 1.08
C ARG A 39 -14.19 2.77 2.53
N GLY A 40 -13.71 3.79 3.22
CA GLY A 40 -13.30 3.66 4.62
C GLY A 40 -11.86 3.20 4.80
N GLU A 41 -11.22 2.68 3.77
CA GLU A 41 -9.84 2.24 3.85
C GLU A 41 -8.91 2.99 2.90
N SER A 42 -9.44 3.80 1.98
CA SER A 42 -8.61 4.52 1.03
C SER A 42 -7.77 5.59 1.70
N SER A 43 -6.53 5.74 1.26
CA SER A 43 -5.60 6.74 1.76
C SER A 43 -5.23 7.70 0.63
N ASN A 44 -5.12 8.99 0.95
CA ASN A 44 -4.81 10.00 -0.06
C ASN A 44 -3.34 10.43 -0.06
N HIS A 45 -2.50 9.85 0.80
CA HIS A 45 -1.06 10.10 0.75
C HIS A 45 -0.27 8.85 1.08
N PHE A 46 0.88 8.78 0.40
CA PHE A 46 1.78 7.66 0.56
C PHE A 46 2.55 7.79 1.87
N PRO A 47 2.69 6.71 2.66
CA PRO A 47 3.38 6.79 3.93
C PRO A 47 4.88 7.06 3.76
N PRO A 48 5.49 7.88 4.63
CA PRO A 48 6.92 8.10 4.59
C PRO A 48 7.68 6.83 4.98
N GLY A 49 8.89 6.68 4.45
CA GLY A 49 9.73 5.52 4.75
C GLY A 49 9.29 4.24 4.06
N HIS A 50 8.43 4.35 3.04
CA HIS A 50 7.95 3.21 2.27
C HIS A 50 8.20 3.46 0.78
N THR A 51 8.11 2.39 0.00
CA THR A 51 8.25 2.45 -1.44
C THR A 51 7.26 1.51 -2.10
N ILE A 52 7.02 1.73 -3.38
CA ILE A 52 6.15 0.87 -4.18
C ILE A 52 6.99 -0.19 -4.85
N ARG A 53 6.52 -1.43 -4.78
CA ARG A 53 7.16 -2.54 -5.50
C ARG A 53 6.15 -3.19 -6.41
N GLU A 54 6.55 -3.47 -7.64
CA GLU A 54 5.73 -4.18 -8.60
C GLU A 54 6.18 -5.64 -8.69
N ASP A 55 5.21 -6.55 -8.64
CA ASP A 55 5.50 -7.98 -8.82
C ASP A 55 5.72 -8.24 -10.31
N PRO A 56 6.90 -8.74 -10.70
CA PRO A 56 7.18 -8.96 -12.13
C PRO A 56 6.33 -10.06 -12.76
N ARG A 57 5.71 -10.92 -11.97
CA ARG A 57 4.90 -12.01 -12.50
C ARG A 57 3.53 -11.54 -12.96
N ASN A 58 2.87 -10.67 -12.19
CA ASN A 58 1.50 -10.28 -12.47
C ASN A 58 1.29 -8.77 -12.51
N GLY A 59 2.34 -7.98 -12.24
CA GLY A 59 2.25 -6.53 -12.24
C GLY A 59 1.54 -5.94 -11.03
N ARG A 60 1.29 -6.74 -10.01
CA ARG A 60 0.62 -6.26 -8.80
C ARG A 60 1.51 -5.32 -8.01
N LEU A 61 0.95 -4.18 -7.59
CA LEU A 61 1.67 -3.22 -6.78
C LEU A 61 1.51 -3.53 -5.29
N THR A 62 2.60 -3.42 -4.56
CA THR A 62 2.61 -3.60 -3.11
C THR A 62 3.39 -2.47 -2.46
N VAL A 63 3.05 -2.17 -1.21
CA VAL A 63 3.78 -1.19 -0.41
C VAL A 63 4.82 -1.93 0.41
N LYS A 64 6.06 -1.51 0.30
CA LYS A 64 7.17 -2.14 1.01
C LYS A 64 7.86 -1.11 1.87
N ARG A 65 8.23 -1.51 3.08
CA ARG A 65 8.97 -0.64 3.99
C ARG A 65 10.41 -0.53 3.54
N LEU A 66 10.92 0.70 3.49
CA LEU A 66 12.33 0.92 3.17
C LEU A 66 13.20 0.43 4.33
N PRO A 67 14.38 -0.14 4.02
CA PRO A 67 15.29 -0.53 5.08
C PRO A 67 15.77 0.69 5.86
N ALA A 68 15.95 0.53 7.16
CA ALA A 68 16.47 1.61 7.99
C ALA A 68 17.93 1.88 7.61
N GLU A 69 18.25 3.15 7.48
CA GLU A 69 19.64 3.57 7.28
C GLU A 69 20.28 3.78 8.65
N ASP A 70 21.45 3.21 8.82
CA ASP A 70 22.23 3.39 10.04
C ASP A 70 23.16 4.59 9.93
#